data_06567c2924a01e86ac214ba01c3bc247
#
_entry.id   06567c2924a01e86ac214ba01c3bc247
#
_cell.length_a   1.000
_cell.length_b   1.000
_cell.length_c   1.000
_cell.angle_alpha   90.00
_cell.angle_beta   90.00
_cell.angle_gamma   90.00
#
_symmetry.space_group_name_H-M   'P 1'
#
loop_
_entity.id
_entity.type
_entity.pdbx_description
1 polymer ?
#
loop_
_entity_poly.entity_id
_entity_poly.type
_entity_poly.pdbx_seq_one_letter_code
_entity_poly.pdbx_strand_id
1 'polypeptide(L)'
;MQEYKDLKIAVAGTGYVGLSMAVLLSQHHNVVAVDVIPEKVEKINRRVSPIQDEYIEKYFAEKDLKLTATLDGKAAYKDVDFVIIAAPTNYDPVKNFFDTHHIEDVIDLVLEVNPDAIMVIKSTIPVGYTRSLYKKYAHLFQLKPELKGKHFNLLFSPEFLRESKALYDNLYPSRIIVGYPKIIDGKEFDEENTAIKSIGNSDAEEYAKIFAKLLQEGAIKEEIDTLFMGMKEAEAVKLFANTYLCLLYTSPSPRDRG
;
A
#
# COMPACT_ATOMS: atom_id res chain seq x y z
N MET A 1 16.42 10.85 17.37
CA MET A 1 15.71 10.03 16.36
C MET A 1 15.01 8.92 17.12
N GLN A 2 13.69 8.89 17.09
CA GLN A 2 12.94 7.80 17.67
C GLN A 2 13.27 6.55 16.85
N GLU A 3 13.89 5.53 17.44
CA GLU A 3 14.13 4.25 16.77
C GLU A 3 12.79 3.55 16.65
N TYR A 4 12.25 3.45 15.44
CA TYR A 4 11.05 2.68 15.12
C TYR A 4 11.40 1.17 15.08
N LYS A 5 11.83 0.64 16.22
CA LYS A 5 12.14 -0.79 16.38
C LYS A 5 10.86 -1.57 16.68
N ASP A 6 10.74 -2.74 16.08
CA ASP A 6 9.68 -3.73 16.35
C ASP A 6 8.23 -3.25 16.11
N LEU A 7 8.01 -2.47 15.02
CA LEU A 7 6.66 -2.12 14.61
C LEU A 7 5.84 -3.38 14.27
N LYS A 8 4.54 -3.31 14.54
CA LYS A 8 3.57 -4.33 14.15
C LYS A 8 2.90 -3.91 12.85
N ILE A 9 3.00 -4.74 11.84
CA ILE A 9 2.53 -4.42 10.50
C ILE A 9 1.59 -5.51 10.02
N ALA A 10 0.42 -5.13 9.52
CA ALA A 10 -0.46 -6.05 8.81
C ALA A 10 -0.38 -5.78 7.30
N VAL A 11 -0.48 -6.84 6.50
CA VAL A 11 -0.52 -6.75 5.04
C VAL A 11 -1.79 -7.45 4.55
N ALA A 12 -2.71 -6.69 3.97
CA ALA A 12 -3.96 -7.19 3.41
C ALA A 12 -3.79 -7.58 1.93
N GLY A 13 -3.92 -8.87 1.65
CA GLY A 13 -3.68 -9.48 0.35
C GLY A 13 -2.27 -10.07 0.22
N THR A 14 -2.17 -11.29 -0.30
CA THR A 14 -0.92 -12.03 -0.48
C THR A 14 -0.64 -12.38 -1.96
N GLY A 15 -0.98 -11.45 -2.85
CA GLY A 15 -0.50 -11.45 -4.23
C GLY A 15 0.97 -11.02 -4.32
N TYR A 16 1.48 -10.76 -5.54
CA TYR A 16 2.87 -10.34 -5.75
C TYR A 16 3.25 -9.12 -4.91
N VAL A 17 2.41 -8.08 -4.90
CA VAL A 17 2.67 -6.85 -4.15
C VAL A 17 2.65 -7.12 -2.64
N GLY A 18 1.58 -7.72 -2.12
CA GLY A 18 1.43 -7.88 -0.67
C GLY A 18 2.41 -8.87 -0.07
N LEU A 19 2.61 -10.03 -0.70
CA LEU A 19 3.54 -11.03 -0.16
C LEU A 19 5.00 -10.54 -0.21
N SER A 20 5.42 -9.88 -1.29
CA SER A 20 6.77 -9.31 -1.36
C SER A 20 7.00 -8.23 -0.31
N MET A 21 5.98 -7.41 -0.02
CA MET A 21 6.01 -6.41 1.07
C MET A 21 6.09 -7.10 2.44
N ALA A 22 5.27 -8.14 2.65
CA ALA A 22 5.27 -8.88 3.91
C ALA A 22 6.64 -9.54 4.18
N VAL A 23 7.27 -10.14 3.17
CA VAL A 23 8.61 -10.72 3.27
C VAL A 23 9.67 -9.64 3.51
N LEU A 24 9.63 -8.53 2.75
CA LEU A 24 10.56 -7.41 2.89
C LEU A 24 10.59 -6.88 4.33
N LEU A 25 9.41 -6.57 4.88
CA LEU A 25 9.28 -5.93 6.19
C LEU A 25 9.50 -6.89 7.35
N SER A 26 9.19 -8.18 7.17
CA SER A 26 9.35 -9.20 8.22
C SER A 26 10.81 -9.54 8.55
N GLN A 27 11.76 -9.01 7.79
CA GLN A 27 13.18 -9.10 8.13
C GLN A 27 13.51 -8.32 9.42
N HIS A 28 12.77 -7.25 9.71
CA HIS A 28 13.05 -6.33 10.82
C HIS A 28 11.87 -6.17 11.76
N HIS A 29 10.63 -6.31 11.29
CA HIS A 29 9.39 -6.02 12.01
C HIS A 29 8.48 -7.24 12.14
N ASN A 30 7.53 -7.17 13.10
CA ASN A 30 6.51 -8.21 13.25
C ASN A 30 5.40 -8.01 12.21
N VAL A 31 5.28 -8.94 11.26
CA VAL A 31 4.34 -8.85 10.14
C VAL A 31 3.30 -9.95 10.20
N VAL A 32 2.03 -9.58 10.04
CA VAL A 32 0.92 -10.50 9.84
C VAL A 32 0.33 -10.28 8.45
N ALA A 33 0.37 -11.31 7.60
CA ALA A 33 -0.25 -11.30 6.28
C ALA A 33 -1.69 -11.81 6.38
N VAL A 34 -2.63 -11.10 5.78
CA VAL A 34 -4.05 -11.46 5.76
C VAL A 34 -4.47 -11.79 4.33
N ASP A 35 -5.06 -12.95 4.13
CA ASP A 35 -5.67 -13.33 2.85
C ASP A 35 -6.97 -14.08 3.10
N VAL A 36 -7.86 -14.09 2.13
CA VAL A 36 -9.14 -14.80 2.19
C VAL A 36 -9.04 -16.26 1.73
N ILE A 37 -7.90 -16.66 1.17
CA ILE A 37 -7.65 -18.00 0.62
C ILE A 37 -6.88 -18.86 1.63
N PRO A 38 -7.53 -19.90 2.25
CA PRO A 38 -6.89 -20.71 3.29
C PRO A 38 -5.59 -21.38 2.85
N GLU A 39 -5.54 -21.87 1.62
CA GLU A 39 -4.35 -22.53 1.06
C GLU A 39 -3.12 -21.61 1.03
N LYS A 40 -3.32 -20.32 0.69
CA LYS A 40 -2.23 -19.34 0.70
C LYS A 40 -1.71 -19.09 2.11
N VAL A 41 -2.62 -18.91 3.07
CA VAL A 41 -2.29 -18.72 4.48
C VAL A 41 -1.48 -19.90 5.02
N GLU A 42 -1.92 -21.14 4.73
CA GLU A 42 -1.22 -22.34 5.15
C GLU A 42 0.19 -22.43 4.54
N LYS A 43 0.34 -22.17 3.24
CA LYS A 43 1.63 -22.17 2.56
C LYS A 43 2.59 -21.16 3.19
N ILE A 44 2.16 -19.91 3.41
CA ILE A 44 3.01 -18.86 3.99
C ILE A 44 3.49 -19.27 5.39
N ASN A 45 2.60 -19.82 6.23
CA ASN A 45 2.96 -20.28 7.58
C ASN A 45 3.93 -21.47 7.55
N ARG A 46 3.92 -22.28 6.49
CA ARG A 46 4.90 -23.36 6.25
C ARG A 46 6.17 -22.89 5.52
N ARG A 47 6.31 -21.58 5.26
CA ARG A 47 7.42 -21.04 4.47
C ARG A 47 7.48 -21.59 3.03
N VAL A 48 6.32 -21.82 2.44
CA VAL A 48 6.15 -22.18 1.02
C VAL A 48 5.50 -21.00 0.31
N SER A 49 6.08 -20.53 -0.78
CA SER A 49 5.52 -19.45 -1.54
C SER A 49 4.22 -19.86 -2.25
N PRO A 50 3.09 -19.15 -2.07
CA PRO A 50 1.87 -19.38 -2.83
C PRO A 50 1.90 -18.79 -4.25
N ILE A 51 2.94 -18.03 -4.59
CA ILE A 51 3.15 -17.37 -5.88
C ILE A 51 4.54 -17.72 -6.42
N GLN A 52 4.73 -17.57 -7.72
CA GLN A 52 6.03 -17.83 -8.36
C GLN A 52 6.92 -16.58 -8.21
N ASP A 53 7.88 -16.63 -7.28
CA ASP A 53 8.90 -15.60 -7.08
C ASP A 53 10.13 -16.23 -6.41
N GLU A 54 11.21 -16.37 -7.16
CA GLU A 54 12.45 -17.05 -6.72
C GLU A 54 13.05 -16.40 -5.46
N TYR A 55 12.95 -15.09 -5.31
CA TYR A 55 13.48 -14.39 -4.15
C TYR A 55 12.63 -14.60 -2.90
N ILE A 56 11.31 -14.72 -3.03
CA ILE A 56 10.43 -15.09 -1.90
C ILE A 56 10.75 -16.51 -1.45
N GLU A 57 10.88 -17.46 -2.39
CA GLU A 57 11.24 -18.84 -2.07
C GLU A 57 12.61 -18.92 -1.35
N LYS A 58 13.61 -18.18 -1.86
CA LYS A 58 14.93 -18.07 -1.24
C LYS A 58 14.84 -17.47 0.18
N TYR A 59 14.11 -16.39 0.38
CA TYR A 59 13.98 -15.75 1.69
C TYR A 59 13.24 -16.63 2.69
N PHE A 60 12.22 -17.36 2.25
CA PHE A 60 11.54 -18.35 3.09
C PHE A 60 12.45 -19.50 3.53
N ALA A 61 13.41 -19.90 2.70
CA ALA A 61 14.35 -20.97 3.01
C ALA A 61 15.54 -20.50 3.88
N GLU A 62 16.03 -19.28 3.68
CA GLU A 62 17.30 -18.82 4.21
C GLU A 62 17.19 -17.79 5.35
N LYS A 63 16.07 -17.08 5.48
CA LYS A 63 15.92 -15.97 6.44
C LYS A 63 14.99 -16.33 7.59
N ASP A 64 15.34 -15.86 8.78
CA ASP A 64 14.43 -15.86 9.92
C ASP A 64 13.48 -14.65 9.80
N LEU A 65 12.28 -14.91 9.30
CA LEU A 65 11.27 -13.89 9.04
C LEU A 65 10.25 -13.86 10.17
N LYS A 66 10.04 -12.69 10.76
CA LYS A 66 8.98 -12.44 11.76
C LYS A 66 7.61 -12.32 11.06
N LEU A 67 7.24 -13.33 10.26
CA LEU A 67 6.04 -13.36 9.41
C LEU A 67 5.09 -14.47 9.86
N THR A 68 3.83 -14.11 10.03
CA THR A 68 2.70 -15.04 10.18
C THR A 68 1.62 -14.71 9.16
N ALA A 69 0.73 -15.65 8.87
CA ALA A 69 -0.41 -15.42 7.99
C ALA A 69 -1.70 -15.90 8.64
N THR A 70 -2.82 -15.21 8.38
CA THR A 70 -4.13 -15.52 8.96
C THR A 70 -5.28 -15.20 8.00
N LEU A 71 -6.42 -15.85 8.22
CA LEU A 71 -7.71 -15.51 7.59
C LEU A 71 -8.47 -14.45 8.39
N ASP A 72 -8.11 -14.23 9.66
CA ASP A 72 -8.82 -13.33 10.57
C ASP A 72 -8.23 -11.92 10.49
N GLY A 73 -8.79 -11.11 9.60
CA GLY A 73 -8.41 -9.71 9.45
C GLY A 73 -8.72 -8.87 10.69
N LYS A 74 -9.81 -9.14 11.42
CA LYS A 74 -10.16 -8.39 12.64
C LYS A 74 -9.09 -8.55 13.71
N ALA A 75 -8.67 -9.76 13.96
CA ALA A 75 -7.60 -10.02 14.92
C ALA A 75 -6.26 -9.44 14.46
N ALA A 76 -5.98 -9.54 13.15
CA ALA A 76 -4.72 -9.07 12.57
C ALA A 76 -4.55 -7.55 12.63
N TYR A 77 -5.63 -6.77 12.44
CA TYR A 77 -5.55 -5.29 12.38
C TYR A 77 -5.67 -4.60 13.73
N LYS A 78 -6.10 -5.33 14.77
CA LYS A 78 -6.47 -4.74 16.06
C LYS A 78 -5.35 -3.95 16.77
N ASP A 79 -4.13 -4.48 16.76
CA ASP A 79 -3.01 -3.95 17.54
C ASP A 79 -1.77 -3.64 16.66
N VAL A 80 -1.98 -3.19 15.43
CA VAL A 80 -0.89 -2.88 14.50
C VAL A 80 -0.69 -1.38 14.33
N ASP A 81 0.54 -0.99 14.02
CA ASP A 81 0.90 0.39 13.72
C ASP A 81 0.58 0.74 12.26
N PHE A 82 0.81 -0.22 11.35
CA PHE A 82 0.58 -0.05 9.92
C PHE A 82 -0.30 -1.16 9.34
N VAL A 83 -1.19 -0.79 8.42
CA VAL A 83 -1.93 -1.72 7.56
C VAL A 83 -1.62 -1.41 6.10
N ILE A 84 -0.91 -2.31 5.44
CA ILE A 84 -0.57 -2.20 4.01
C ILE A 84 -1.66 -2.89 3.21
N ILE A 85 -2.36 -2.13 2.37
CA ILE A 85 -3.48 -2.61 1.57
C ILE A 85 -2.98 -2.95 0.17
N ALA A 86 -2.83 -4.24 -0.11
CA ALA A 86 -2.45 -4.81 -1.40
C ALA A 86 -3.57 -5.72 -1.94
N ALA A 87 -4.82 -5.36 -1.66
CA ALA A 87 -6.00 -6.05 -2.16
C ALA A 87 -6.11 -5.95 -3.68
N PRO A 88 -6.64 -6.95 -4.38
CA PRO A 88 -6.79 -6.91 -5.82
C PRO A 88 -7.73 -5.78 -6.25
N THR A 89 -7.36 -5.10 -7.33
CA THR A 89 -8.19 -4.11 -8.02
C THR A 89 -8.35 -4.57 -9.46
N ASN A 90 -9.57 -4.94 -9.86
CA ASN A 90 -9.85 -5.40 -11.20
C ASN A 90 -10.37 -4.24 -12.06
N TYR A 91 -9.81 -4.09 -13.25
CA TYR A 91 -10.34 -3.15 -14.23
C TYR A 91 -11.34 -3.87 -15.14
N ASP A 92 -12.59 -3.41 -15.15
CA ASP A 92 -13.62 -3.86 -16.10
C ASP A 92 -13.57 -2.96 -17.35
N PRO A 93 -13.04 -3.46 -18.50
CA PRO A 93 -12.91 -2.66 -19.72
C PRO A 93 -14.25 -2.36 -20.39
N VAL A 94 -15.31 -3.11 -20.07
CA VAL A 94 -16.65 -2.88 -20.61
C VAL A 94 -17.33 -1.72 -19.92
N LYS A 95 -17.17 -1.65 -18.60
CA LYS A 95 -17.76 -0.59 -17.75
C LYS A 95 -16.82 0.60 -17.57
N ASN A 96 -15.57 0.52 -18.06
CA ASN A 96 -14.51 1.49 -17.76
C ASN A 96 -14.41 1.80 -16.26
N PHE A 97 -14.43 0.76 -15.44
CA PHE A 97 -14.53 0.86 -13.99
C PHE A 97 -13.42 0.06 -13.30
N PHE A 98 -12.78 0.67 -12.32
CA PHE A 98 -11.90 -0.01 -11.37
C PHE A 98 -12.73 -0.50 -10.19
N ASP A 99 -12.73 -1.79 -9.98
CA ASP A 99 -13.33 -2.38 -8.81
C ASP A 99 -12.39 -2.25 -7.60
N THR A 100 -12.71 -1.33 -6.72
CA THR A 100 -11.92 -0.98 -5.54
C THR A 100 -12.57 -1.41 -4.23
N HIS A 101 -13.68 -2.17 -4.29
CA HIS A 101 -14.45 -2.53 -3.10
C HIS A 101 -13.61 -3.29 -2.07
N HIS A 102 -12.69 -4.16 -2.48
CA HIS A 102 -11.81 -4.86 -1.54
C HIS A 102 -10.88 -3.94 -0.74
N ILE A 103 -10.48 -2.79 -1.31
CA ILE A 103 -9.71 -1.78 -0.56
C ILE A 103 -10.60 -1.18 0.52
N GLU A 104 -11.84 -0.84 0.16
CA GLU A 104 -12.80 -0.23 1.08
C GLU A 104 -13.22 -1.22 2.20
N ASP A 105 -13.40 -2.51 1.88
CA ASP A 105 -13.66 -3.56 2.87
C ASP A 105 -12.54 -3.63 3.93
N VAL A 106 -11.28 -3.53 3.50
CA VAL A 106 -10.14 -3.50 4.44
C VAL A 106 -10.15 -2.23 5.27
N ILE A 107 -10.37 -1.05 4.66
CA ILE A 107 -10.46 0.23 5.38
C ILE A 107 -11.57 0.19 6.43
N ASP A 108 -12.77 -0.28 6.06
CA ASP A 108 -13.91 -0.38 6.96
C ASP A 108 -13.60 -1.28 8.16
N LEU A 109 -12.95 -2.42 7.90
CA LEU A 109 -12.55 -3.34 8.95
C LEU A 109 -11.47 -2.74 9.88
N VAL A 110 -10.49 -2.03 9.32
CA VAL A 110 -9.46 -1.33 10.11
C VAL A 110 -10.11 -0.26 10.99
N LEU A 111 -10.99 0.57 10.44
CA LEU A 111 -11.68 1.61 11.20
C LEU A 111 -12.59 1.05 12.30
N GLU A 112 -13.11 -0.18 12.12
CA GLU A 112 -13.90 -0.87 13.15
C GLU A 112 -13.04 -1.29 14.36
N VAL A 113 -11.83 -1.83 14.12
CA VAL A 113 -11.04 -2.49 15.18
C VAL A 113 -9.84 -1.67 15.66
N ASN A 114 -9.29 -0.77 14.83
CA ASN A 114 -8.12 0.04 15.14
C ASN A 114 -8.09 1.33 14.30
N PRO A 115 -8.92 2.32 14.60
CA PRO A 115 -9.00 3.56 13.83
C PRO A 115 -7.74 4.45 13.90
N ASP A 116 -6.78 4.12 14.77
CA ASP A 116 -5.52 4.84 14.88
C ASP A 116 -4.42 4.28 13.96
N ALA A 117 -4.62 3.09 13.37
CA ALA A 117 -3.64 2.49 12.46
C ALA A 117 -3.39 3.36 11.23
N ILE A 118 -2.14 3.37 10.77
CA ILE A 118 -1.75 4.04 9.53
C ILE A 118 -1.97 3.09 8.36
N MET A 119 -2.90 3.43 7.48
CA MET A 119 -3.21 2.64 6.28
C MET A 119 -2.40 3.12 5.08
N VAL A 120 -1.83 2.18 4.32
CA VAL A 120 -1.06 2.49 3.10
C VAL A 120 -1.60 1.67 1.94
N ILE A 121 -2.23 2.32 0.98
CA ILE A 121 -2.67 1.64 -0.25
C ILE A 121 -1.46 1.42 -1.15
N LYS A 122 -1.24 0.15 -1.52
CA LYS A 122 -0.23 -0.29 -2.50
C LYS A 122 -0.86 -0.77 -3.81
N SER A 123 -2.16 -1.05 -3.80
CA SER A 123 -2.91 -1.47 -4.98
C SER A 123 -2.94 -0.38 -6.04
N THR A 124 -3.03 -0.77 -7.31
CA THR A 124 -3.23 0.18 -8.42
C THR A 124 -4.65 0.75 -8.38
N ILE A 125 -4.76 2.07 -8.34
CA ILE A 125 -6.02 2.80 -8.20
C ILE A 125 -6.10 3.96 -9.20
N PRO A 126 -7.31 4.45 -9.53
CA PRO A 126 -7.51 5.61 -10.38
C PRO A 126 -6.97 6.90 -9.74
N VAL A 127 -6.59 7.86 -10.58
CA VAL A 127 -6.17 9.19 -10.12
C VAL A 127 -7.33 9.93 -9.44
N GLY A 128 -7.10 10.40 -8.21
CA GLY A 128 -8.10 11.07 -7.36
C GLY A 128 -8.84 10.13 -6.40
N TYR A 129 -8.62 8.81 -6.49
CA TYR A 129 -9.33 7.85 -5.66
C TYR A 129 -9.07 8.05 -4.16
N THR A 130 -7.82 8.24 -3.73
CA THR A 130 -7.50 8.44 -2.31
C THR A 130 -8.18 9.69 -1.74
N ARG A 131 -8.25 10.77 -2.50
CA ARG A 131 -8.96 11.99 -2.08
C ARG A 131 -10.47 11.76 -1.99
N SER A 132 -11.05 10.97 -2.90
CA SER A 132 -12.47 10.59 -2.84
C SER A 132 -12.79 9.76 -1.60
N LEU A 133 -11.85 8.94 -1.11
CA LEU A 133 -11.99 8.23 0.16
C LEU A 133 -12.08 9.20 1.35
N TYR A 134 -11.27 10.25 1.40
CA TYR A 134 -11.41 11.27 2.44
C TYR A 134 -12.81 11.89 2.44
N LYS A 135 -13.35 12.22 1.26
CA LYS A 135 -14.72 12.72 1.13
C LYS A 135 -15.76 11.70 1.61
N LYS A 136 -15.62 10.43 1.19
CA LYS A 136 -16.51 9.33 1.61
C LYS A 136 -16.49 9.16 3.13
N TYR A 137 -15.31 9.06 3.72
CA TYR A 137 -15.16 8.75 5.14
C TYR A 137 -15.38 9.96 6.06
N ALA A 138 -15.29 11.22 5.59
CA ALA A 138 -15.58 12.39 6.40
C ALA A 138 -16.97 12.35 7.03
N HIS A 139 -17.97 11.86 6.29
CA HIS A 139 -19.31 11.68 6.81
C HIS A 139 -19.40 10.59 7.90
N LEU A 140 -18.67 9.48 7.70
CA LEU A 140 -18.61 8.39 8.68
C LEU A 140 -17.99 8.86 10.01
N PHE A 141 -16.92 9.64 9.95
CA PHE A 141 -16.26 10.22 11.12
C PHE A 141 -17.13 11.20 11.91
N GLN A 142 -18.10 11.82 11.24
CA GLN A 142 -19.09 12.69 11.91
C GLN A 142 -20.20 11.89 12.59
N LEU A 143 -20.60 10.75 12.01
CA LEU A 143 -21.74 9.95 12.47
C LEU A 143 -21.38 8.97 13.58
N LYS A 144 -20.20 8.38 13.53
CA LYS A 144 -19.81 7.30 14.45
C LYS A 144 -19.13 7.88 15.70
N PRO A 145 -19.72 7.72 16.90
CA PRO A 145 -19.14 8.22 18.15
C PRO A 145 -17.72 7.70 18.44
N GLU A 146 -17.43 6.46 18.06
CA GLU A 146 -16.13 5.81 18.23
C GLU A 146 -15.02 6.42 17.38
N LEU A 147 -15.36 7.13 16.30
CA LEU A 147 -14.42 7.85 15.43
C LEU A 147 -14.26 9.33 15.79
N LYS A 148 -15.03 9.81 16.78
CA LYS A 148 -14.97 11.21 17.19
C LYS A 148 -13.59 11.56 17.75
N GLY A 149 -12.94 12.56 17.15
CA GLY A 149 -11.60 13.00 17.54
C GLY A 149 -10.47 12.10 17.01
N LYS A 150 -10.79 11.11 16.20
CA LYS A 150 -9.82 10.30 15.47
C LYS A 150 -9.51 10.93 14.11
N HIS A 151 -8.43 10.47 13.48
CA HIS A 151 -7.98 10.90 12.16
C HIS A 151 -8.04 9.74 11.16
N PHE A 152 -8.29 10.08 9.90
CA PHE A 152 -8.23 9.13 8.80
C PHE A 152 -6.78 9.05 8.29
N ASN A 153 -6.01 8.11 8.83
CA ASN A 153 -4.58 7.97 8.57
C ASN A 153 -4.36 7.15 7.29
N LEU A 154 -4.51 7.77 6.13
CA LEU A 154 -4.36 7.11 4.84
C LEU A 154 -3.20 7.69 4.03
N LEU A 155 -2.34 6.81 3.53
CA LEU A 155 -1.26 7.09 2.60
C LEU A 155 -1.45 6.31 1.31
N PHE A 156 -0.77 6.71 0.26
CA PHE A 156 -0.67 5.97 -0.99
C PHE A 156 0.79 5.79 -1.40
N SER A 157 1.21 4.57 -1.71
CA SER A 157 2.55 4.31 -2.20
C SER A 157 2.49 3.37 -3.41
N PRO A 158 2.65 3.90 -4.63
CA PRO A 158 2.62 3.08 -5.84
C PRO A 158 3.71 2.02 -5.84
N GLU A 159 3.45 0.92 -6.54
CA GLU A 159 4.43 -0.12 -6.82
C GLU A 159 4.91 -0.04 -8.28
N PHE A 160 6.13 -0.52 -8.55
CA PHE A 160 6.74 -0.62 -9.87
C PHE A 160 7.36 -2.01 -10.05
N LEU A 161 6.66 -3.04 -9.58
CA LEU A 161 7.13 -4.41 -9.49
C LEU A 161 6.82 -5.17 -10.79
N ARG A 162 7.70 -6.12 -11.10
CA ARG A 162 7.45 -7.13 -12.13
C ARG A 162 6.90 -8.39 -11.49
N GLU A 163 5.89 -8.99 -12.10
CA GLU A 163 5.44 -10.32 -11.71
C GLU A 163 6.61 -11.31 -11.73
N SER A 164 6.64 -12.25 -10.81
CA SER A 164 7.72 -13.22 -10.59
C SER A 164 9.06 -12.66 -10.11
N LYS A 165 9.19 -11.33 -9.92
CA LYS A 165 10.39 -10.65 -9.41
C LYS A 165 10.05 -9.57 -8.38
N ALA A 166 8.89 -9.67 -7.76
CA ALA A 166 8.38 -8.63 -6.89
C ALA A 166 9.27 -8.37 -5.67
N LEU A 167 9.78 -9.41 -5.03
CA LEU A 167 10.69 -9.22 -3.90
C LEU A 167 12.04 -8.65 -4.36
N TYR A 168 12.59 -9.11 -5.49
CA TYR A 168 13.82 -8.53 -6.04
C TYR A 168 13.67 -7.02 -6.29
N ASP A 169 12.54 -6.60 -6.91
CA ASP A 169 12.28 -5.20 -7.23
C ASP A 169 12.07 -4.35 -5.95
N ASN A 170 11.59 -4.95 -4.84
CA ASN A 170 11.52 -4.30 -3.53
C ASN A 170 12.89 -4.24 -2.82
N LEU A 171 13.77 -5.23 -3.03
CA LEU A 171 15.13 -5.23 -2.48
C LEU A 171 16.05 -4.23 -3.21
N TYR A 172 15.79 -3.99 -4.49
CA TYR A 172 16.54 -3.08 -5.34
C TYR A 172 15.62 -2.07 -6.03
N PRO A 173 14.87 -1.26 -5.28
CA PRO A 173 13.87 -0.37 -5.85
C PRO A 173 14.53 0.73 -6.67
N SER A 174 13.93 1.08 -7.81
CA SER A 174 14.37 2.23 -8.59
C SER A 174 14.16 3.53 -7.82
N ARG A 175 13.05 3.62 -7.11
CA ARG A 175 12.62 4.76 -6.28
C ARG A 175 11.56 4.32 -5.28
N ILE A 176 11.40 5.10 -4.23
CA ILE A 176 10.28 5.01 -3.29
C ILE A 176 9.44 6.27 -3.43
N ILE A 177 8.13 6.12 -3.60
CA ILE A 177 7.19 7.24 -3.67
C ILE A 177 6.15 7.04 -2.60
N VAL A 178 5.92 8.08 -1.79
CA VAL A 178 4.84 8.08 -0.79
C VAL A 178 4.02 9.34 -0.94
N GLY A 179 2.76 9.13 -1.27
CA GLY A 179 1.72 10.15 -1.32
C GLY A 179 1.01 10.27 0.03
N TYR A 180 0.82 11.49 0.49
CA TYR A 180 0.10 11.80 1.72
C TYR A 180 -0.92 12.92 1.51
N PRO A 181 -1.92 13.09 2.39
CA PRO A 181 -2.95 14.10 2.21
C PRO A 181 -2.33 15.50 2.26
N LYS A 182 -2.44 16.23 1.16
CA LYS A 182 -2.08 17.64 1.04
C LYS A 182 -3.30 18.45 0.67
N ILE A 183 -3.44 19.61 1.30
CA ILE A 183 -4.43 20.62 0.91
C ILE A 183 -3.91 21.28 -0.36
N ILE A 184 -4.76 21.43 -1.36
CA ILE A 184 -4.43 22.11 -2.61
C ILE A 184 -4.73 23.60 -2.41
N ASP A 185 -3.69 24.43 -2.51
CA ASP A 185 -3.81 25.89 -2.40
C ASP A 185 -4.73 26.46 -3.50
N GLY A 186 -5.47 27.51 -3.16
CA GLY A 186 -6.41 28.15 -4.08
C GLY A 186 -7.72 27.38 -4.33
N LYS A 187 -7.93 26.23 -3.67
CA LYS A 187 -9.16 25.45 -3.71
C LYS A 187 -9.81 25.34 -2.32
N GLU A 188 -9.99 26.46 -1.63
CA GLU A 188 -10.48 26.50 -0.25
C GLU A 188 -11.90 25.91 -0.09
N PHE A 189 -12.72 25.96 -1.13
CA PHE A 189 -14.09 25.45 -1.16
C PHE A 189 -14.23 24.08 -1.83
N ASP A 190 -13.13 23.40 -2.14
CA ASP A 190 -13.13 22.03 -2.66
C ASP A 190 -13.57 21.06 -1.56
N GLU A 191 -14.60 20.25 -1.84
CA GLU A 191 -15.15 19.28 -0.87
C GLU A 191 -14.08 18.28 -0.38
N GLU A 192 -13.14 17.89 -1.26
CA GLU A 192 -12.05 16.98 -0.89
C GLU A 192 -11.06 17.66 0.05
N ASN A 193 -10.70 18.93 -0.19
CA ASN A 193 -9.86 19.71 0.72
C ASN A 193 -10.56 19.89 2.08
N THR A 194 -11.86 20.16 2.07
CA THR A 194 -12.67 20.28 3.29
C THR A 194 -12.66 18.96 4.07
N ALA A 195 -12.82 17.84 3.40
CA ALA A 195 -12.74 16.52 4.02
C ALA A 195 -11.35 16.25 4.62
N ILE A 196 -10.27 16.53 3.87
CA ILE A 196 -8.90 16.37 4.37
C ILE A 196 -8.65 17.26 5.59
N LYS A 197 -9.13 18.51 5.59
CA LYS A 197 -9.03 19.40 6.76
C LYS A 197 -9.79 18.87 7.98
N SER A 198 -10.92 18.17 7.77
CA SER A 198 -11.80 17.73 8.86
C SER A 198 -11.34 16.45 9.54
N ILE A 199 -10.82 15.47 8.77
CA ILE A 199 -10.45 14.15 9.29
C ILE A 199 -9.01 13.75 9.00
N GLY A 200 -8.27 14.51 8.19
CA GLY A 200 -6.85 14.27 7.93
C GLY A 200 -5.99 14.53 9.16
N ASN A 201 -4.87 13.84 9.23
CA ASN A 201 -3.90 13.99 10.31
C ASN A 201 -2.80 14.96 9.89
N SER A 202 -2.45 15.91 10.77
CA SER A 202 -1.31 16.83 10.57
C SER A 202 0.02 16.10 10.46
N ASP A 203 0.14 14.92 11.07
CA ASP A 203 1.36 14.11 11.11
C ASP A 203 1.50 13.18 9.90
N ALA A 204 0.59 13.29 8.91
CA ALA A 204 0.59 12.41 7.74
C ALA A 204 1.91 12.44 6.94
N GLU A 205 2.61 13.58 6.89
CA GLU A 205 3.95 13.67 6.28
C GLU A 205 4.99 12.87 7.08
N GLU A 206 4.93 12.91 8.40
CA GLU A 206 5.82 12.12 9.26
C GLU A 206 5.54 10.62 9.08
N TYR A 207 4.28 10.22 9.02
CA TYR A 207 3.91 8.83 8.73
C TYR A 207 4.42 8.36 7.36
N ALA A 208 4.38 9.24 6.36
CA ALA A 208 4.95 8.94 5.04
C ALA A 208 6.47 8.74 5.11
N LYS A 209 7.19 9.54 5.91
CA LYS A 209 8.64 9.38 6.13
C LYS A 209 8.97 8.09 6.87
N ILE A 210 8.19 7.73 7.89
CA ILE A 210 8.34 6.47 8.62
C ILE A 210 8.14 5.30 7.64
N PHE A 211 7.05 5.30 6.86
CA PHE A 211 6.79 4.23 5.90
C PHE A 211 7.90 4.08 4.85
N ALA A 212 8.39 5.20 4.30
CA ALA A 212 9.52 5.18 3.37
C ALA A 212 10.78 4.57 4.00
N LYS A 213 11.05 4.89 5.28
CA LYS A 213 12.18 4.33 6.03
C LYS A 213 12.04 2.82 6.24
N LEU A 214 10.84 2.31 6.52
CA LEU A 214 10.60 0.87 6.60
C LEU A 214 10.95 0.15 5.29
N LEU A 215 10.62 0.76 4.14
CA LEU A 215 10.98 0.20 2.84
C LEU A 215 12.50 0.24 2.59
N GLN A 216 13.16 1.33 2.98
CA GLN A 216 14.61 1.47 2.86
C GLN A 216 15.34 0.46 3.75
N GLU A 217 14.87 0.23 4.98
CA GLU A 217 15.46 -0.72 5.93
C GLU A 217 15.39 -2.16 5.41
N GLY A 218 14.29 -2.55 4.75
CA GLY A 218 14.15 -3.88 4.15
C GLY A 218 14.95 -4.06 2.85
N ALA A 219 15.30 -2.97 2.16
CA ALA A 219 16.01 -3.01 0.88
C ALA A 219 17.49 -3.33 1.04
N ILE A 220 18.09 -3.93 -0.01
CA ILE A 220 19.55 -4.14 -0.10
C ILE A 220 20.22 -2.91 -0.71
N LYS A 221 19.51 -2.20 -1.60
CA LYS A 221 20.03 -0.99 -2.23
C LYS A 221 20.16 0.13 -1.18
N GLU A 222 21.36 0.69 -1.01
CA GLU A 222 21.63 1.69 0.02
C GLU A 222 21.12 3.10 -0.35
N GLU A 223 21.33 3.54 -1.60
CA GLU A 223 20.88 4.86 -2.07
C GLU A 223 19.59 4.70 -2.90
N ILE A 224 18.48 5.11 -2.32
CA ILE A 224 17.16 5.01 -2.95
C ILE A 224 16.53 6.40 -3.04
N ASP A 225 16.29 6.85 -4.27
CA ASP A 225 15.53 8.08 -4.50
C ASP A 225 14.15 7.97 -3.84
N THR A 226 13.90 8.85 -2.86
CA THR A 226 12.66 8.84 -2.08
C THR A 226 11.91 10.16 -2.27
N LEU A 227 10.69 10.06 -2.76
CA LEU A 227 9.86 11.20 -3.13
C LEU A 227 8.59 11.25 -2.28
N PHE A 228 8.33 12.42 -1.69
CA PHE A 228 7.12 12.72 -0.93
C PHE A 228 6.27 13.74 -1.67
N MET A 229 5.01 13.41 -1.90
CA MET A 229 4.11 14.24 -2.72
C MET A 229 2.67 14.13 -2.26
N GLY A 230 1.75 14.88 -2.88
CA GLY A 230 0.32 14.68 -2.66
C GLY A 230 -0.14 13.33 -3.20
N MET A 231 -1.22 12.79 -2.65
CA MET A 231 -1.74 11.48 -3.05
C MET A 231 -2.10 11.43 -4.53
N LYS A 232 -2.75 12.47 -5.04
CA LYS A 232 -3.17 12.56 -6.45
C LYS A 232 -1.98 12.56 -7.41
N GLU A 233 -0.90 13.23 -7.03
CA GLU A 233 0.36 13.25 -7.78
C GLU A 233 0.99 11.86 -7.81
N ALA A 234 1.02 11.15 -6.67
CA ALA A 234 1.55 9.81 -6.58
C ALA A 234 0.75 8.80 -7.43
N GLU A 235 -0.58 8.91 -7.44
CA GLU A 235 -1.47 8.12 -8.31
C GLU A 235 -1.20 8.41 -9.80
N ALA A 236 -1.04 9.69 -10.16
CA ALA A 236 -0.74 10.11 -11.53
C ALA A 236 0.62 9.58 -12.01
N VAL A 237 1.65 9.54 -11.15
CA VAL A 237 2.96 8.96 -11.49
C VAL A 237 2.82 7.48 -11.84
N LYS A 238 2.02 6.71 -11.10
CA LYS A 238 1.79 5.29 -11.41
C LYS A 238 1.10 5.11 -12.76
N LEU A 239 0.03 5.86 -13.00
CA LEU A 239 -0.71 5.81 -14.26
C LEU A 239 0.20 6.17 -15.43
N PHE A 240 0.96 7.25 -15.32
CA PHE A 240 1.87 7.71 -16.37
C PHE A 240 2.95 6.68 -16.66
N ALA A 241 3.58 6.09 -15.63
CA ALA A 241 4.60 5.07 -15.81
C ALA A 241 4.06 3.83 -16.58
N ASN A 242 2.88 3.35 -16.19
CA ASN A 242 2.24 2.21 -16.86
C ASN A 242 1.89 2.54 -18.31
N THR A 243 1.32 3.73 -18.58
CA THR A 243 0.96 4.17 -19.94
C THR A 243 2.21 4.34 -20.82
N TYR A 244 3.28 4.94 -20.28
CA TYR A 244 4.53 5.12 -21.02
C TYR A 244 5.16 3.78 -21.39
N LEU A 245 5.21 2.82 -20.48
CA LEU A 245 5.72 1.47 -20.77
C LEU A 245 4.86 0.79 -21.84
N CYS A 246 3.54 0.87 -21.73
CA CYS A 246 2.63 0.32 -22.72
C CYS A 246 2.92 0.91 -24.13
N LEU A 247 3.09 2.23 -24.24
CA LEU A 247 3.42 2.90 -25.50
C LEU A 247 4.77 2.44 -26.08
N LEU A 248 5.79 2.27 -25.23
CA LEU A 248 7.10 1.79 -25.68
C LEU A 248 7.05 0.37 -26.26
N TYR A 249 6.24 -0.52 -25.65
CA TYR A 249 6.14 -1.91 -26.11
C TYR A 249 5.16 -2.10 -27.28
N THR A 250 4.21 -1.21 -27.47
CA THR A 250 3.17 -1.35 -28.49
C THR A 250 3.39 -0.47 -29.73
N SER A 251 4.23 0.57 -29.63
CA SER A 251 4.55 1.45 -30.76
C SER A 251 5.69 0.86 -31.58
N PRO A 252 5.53 0.68 -32.92
CA PRO A 252 6.62 0.24 -33.77
C PRO A 252 7.75 1.27 -33.77
N SER A 253 8.98 0.81 -33.56
CA SER A 253 10.16 1.66 -33.69
C SER A 253 10.27 2.22 -35.10
N PRO A 254 10.71 3.47 -35.32
CA PRO A 254 11.06 3.97 -36.63
C PRO A 254 12.07 3.10 -37.39
N ARG A 255 12.86 2.28 -36.67
CA ARG A 255 13.81 1.32 -37.23
C ARG A 255 13.15 0.04 -37.76
N ASP A 256 11.91 -0.24 -37.33
CA ASP A 256 11.17 -1.44 -37.78
C ASP A 256 10.40 -1.19 -39.10
N ARG A 257 10.56 0.01 -39.69
CA ARG A 257 9.98 0.42 -40.95
C ARG A 257 10.96 0.33 -42.14
N GLY A 258 12.06 -0.36 -41.96
CA GLY A 258 13.07 -0.63 -43.00
C GLY A 258 12.75 -1.83 -43.88
#